data_7af1e1795abd81a8e47834daca879ba7
#
_entry.id   7af1e1795abd81a8e47834daca879ba7
#
_cell.length_a   1.000
_cell.length_b   1.000
_cell.length_c   1.000
_cell.angle_alpha   90.00
_cell.angle_beta   90.00
_cell.angle_gamma   90.00
#
_symmetry.space_group_name_H-M   'P 1'
#
loop_
_entity.id
_entity.type
_entity.pdbx_description
1 polymer ?
#
loop_
_entity_poly.entity_id
_entity_poly.type
_entity_poly.pdbx_seq_one_letter_code
_entity_poly.pdbx_strand_id
1 'polypeptide(L)'
;FVWGSTDQTATYTSGSGGTTLVFKYTIQAGDNDSDGISIGANVLALNSGTIKDVAGNNATLTHSAVSANTSYKADTAAPTASWSAATDNVGTVTGALSSGDTTDDPTIVLSGTNEAGSSVKVYDNTTELGSATVTGTSWSFSATVARATTYQFNVKETDLAGNTSVATSNFALTGDTDSPTVSSVVITS
;
A
#
# COMPACT_ATOMS: atom_id res chain seq x y z
N PHE A 1 -9.59 18.51 17.66
CA PHE A 1 -8.36 17.72 17.78
C PHE A 1 -7.54 17.88 16.51
N VAL A 2 -6.26 17.65 16.60
CA VAL A 2 -5.33 17.76 15.50
C VAL A 2 -4.96 16.35 15.04
N TRP A 3 -4.94 16.19 13.73
CA TRP A 3 -4.64 14.96 13.04
C TRP A 3 -3.53 15.30 12.02
N GLY A 4 -2.30 14.95 12.36
CA GLY A 4 -1.13 15.46 11.63
C GLY A 4 -1.07 16.99 11.69
N SER A 5 -1.09 17.65 10.53
CA SER A 5 -1.11 19.12 10.42
C SER A 5 -2.51 19.73 10.24
N THR A 6 -3.58 18.91 10.29
CA THR A 6 -4.96 19.34 9.95
C THR A 6 -5.86 19.22 11.16
N ASP A 7 -6.59 20.32 11.48
CA ASP A 7 -7.60 20.32 12.52
C ASP A 7 -8.85 19.57 12.07
N GLN A 8 -9.26 18.57 12.86
CA GLN A 8 -10.47 17.79 12.63
C GLN A 8 -11.50 18.04 13.74
N THR A 9 -12.77 17.90 13.43
CA THR A 9 -13.85 18.12 14.38
C THR A 9 -14.55 16.82 14.74
N ALA A 10 -14.43 16.40 16.02
CA ALA A 10 -15.26 15.35 16.58
C ALA A 10 -16.61 15.90 17.05
N THR A 11 -17.67 15.14 16.80
CA THR A 11 -19.02 15.51 17.20
C THR A 11 -19.43 14.81 18.50
N TYR A 12 -20.18 15.51 19.34
CA TYR A 12 -20.75 14.93 20.56
C TYR A 12 -21.69 13.76 20.23
N THR A 13 -21.57 12.66 20.97
CA THR A 13 -22.40 11.47 20.78
C THR A 13 -23.16 11.06 22.02
N SER A 14 -22.57 11.20 23.21
CA SER A 14 -23.21 10.73 24.46
C SER A 14 -22.54 11.31 25.71
N GLY A 15 -23.13 11.01 26.89
CA GLY A 15 -22.60 11.35 28.19
C GLY A 15 -23.37 12.45 28.92
N SER A 16 -24.51 12.94 28.39
CA SER A 16 -25.37 13.92 29.06
C SER A 16 -25.85 13.39 30.40
N GLY A 17 -25.81 14.24 31.43
CA GLY A 17 -26.15 13.87 32.81
C GLY A 17 -25.04 13.12 33.58
N GLY A 18 -23.93 12.79 32.95
CA GLY A 18 -22.76 12.16 33.54
C GLY A 18 -21.60 13.13 33.74
N THR A 19 -20.48 12.58 34.20
CA THR A 19 -19.21 13.32 34.37
C THR A 19 -18.28 13.24 33.15
N THR A 20 -18.67 12.48 32.13
CA THR A 20 -17.86 12.25 30.90
C THR A 20 -18.70 12.50 29.68
N LEU A 21 -18.22 13.35 28.77
CA LEU A 21 -18.81 13.57 27.47
C LEU A 21 -18.00 12.79 26.41
N VAL A 22 -18.70 12.11 25.49
CA VAL A 22 -18.08 11.33 24.43
C VAL A 22 -18.26 12.05 23.11
N PHE A 23 -17.14 12.26 22.40
CA PHE A 23 -17.11 12.82 21.07
C PHE A 23 -16.55 11.75 20.12
N LYS A 24 -17.07 11.68 18.90
CA LYS A 24 -16.66 10.73 17.88
C LYS A 24 -16.23 11.45 16.62
N TYR A 25 -15.15 10.98 16.04
CA TYR A 25 -14.72 11.26 14.69
C TYR A 25 -14.57 9.95 13.92
N THR A 26 -14.93 9.93 12.66
CA THR A 26 -14.68 8.79 11.78
C THR A 26 -13.58 9.20 10.81
N ILE A 27 -12.48 8.45 10.80
CA ILE A 27 -11.33 8.66 9.89
C ILE A 27 -11.84 8.70 8.45
N GLN A 28 -11.43 9.71 7.71
CA GLN A 28 -11.79 9.93 6.32
C GLN A 28 -10.60 9.65 5.41
N ALA A 29 -10.86 9.39 4.13
CA ALA A 29 -9.80 9.29 3.14
C ALA A 29 -9.02 10.62 3.08
N GLY A 30 -7.69 10.53 3.19
CA GLY A 30 -6.79 11.68 3.29
C GLY A 30 -6.37 12.06 4.71
N ASP A 31 -6.97 11.43 5.74
CA ASP A 31 -6.51 11.61 7.11
C ASP A 31 -5.22 10.81 7.35
N ASN A 32 -4.10 11.51 7.46
CA ASN A 32 -2.80 10.90 7.76
C ASN A 32 -2.17 11.55 8.99
N ASP A 33 -1.74 10.74 9.93
CA ASP A 33 -1.14 11.16 11.19
C ASP A 33 -0.08 10.15 11.63
N SER A 34 1.17 10.54 11.56
CA SER A 34 2.31 9.69 11.90
C SER A 34 2.80 9.87 13.35
N ASP A 35 2.42 10.95 14.03
CA ASP A 35 2.87 11.30 15.37
C ASP A 35 1.79 11.16 16.46
N GLY A 36 0.53 10.98 16.05
CA GLY A 36 -0.59 10.63 16.92
C GLY A 36 -1.50 11.81 17.28
N ILE A 37 -2.75 11.50 17.60
CA ILE A 37 -3.82 12.46 17.85
C ILE A 37 -3.49 13.35 19.04
N SER A 38 -3.62 14.67 18.87
CA SER A 38 -3.56 15.68 19.94
C SER A 38 -4.84 16.50 20.03
N ILE A 39 -5.02 17.21 21.14
CA ILE A 39 -6.13 18.12 21.33
C ILE A 39 -5.57 19.48 21.77
N GLY A 40 -5.86 20.54 21.01
CA GLY A 40 -5.49 21.90 21.36
C GLY A 40 -6.14 22.37 22.67
N ALA A 41 -5.60 23.40 23.29
CA ALA A 41 -6.25 24.03 24.43
C ALA A 41 -7.51 24.79 23.99
N ASN A 42 -8.57 24.73 24.80
CA ASN A 42 -9.79 25.53 24.61
C ASN A 42 -10.51 25.32 23.28
N VAL A 43 -10.44 24.13 22.69
CA VAL A 43 -11.04 23.79 21.38
C VAL A 43 -12.48 23.28 21.45
N LEU A 44 -13.04 23.16 22.65
CA LEU A 44 -14.42 22.73 22.83
C LEU A 44 -15.40 23.85 22.42
N ALA A 45 -16.19 23.61 21.37
CA ALA A 45 -17.20 24.52 20.86
C ALA A 45 -18.61 23.95 21.10
N LEU A 46 -19.54 24.77 21.51
CA LEU A 46 -20.91 24.35 21.83
C LEU A 46 -21.80 24.18 20.56
N ASN A 47 -21.47 24.82 19.45
CA ASN A 47 -22.25 24.76 18.21
C ASN A 47 -23.78 24.90 18.46
N SER A 48 -24.20 25.95 19.17
CA SER A 48 -25.57 26.21 19.61
C SER A 48 -26.10 25.24 20.70
N GLY A 49 -25.30 24.28 21.17
CA GLY A 49 -25.61 23.46 22.33
C GLY A 49 -25.37 24.17 23.66
N THR A 50 -25.62 23.47 24.76
CA THR A 50 -25.32 23.98 26.12
C THR A 50 -24.72 22.89 26.97
N ILE A 51 -23.78 23.25 27.86
CA ILE A 51 -23.31 22.40 28.94
C ILE A 51 -23.62 23.14 30.24
N LYS A 52 -24.50 22.57 31.06
CA LYS A 52 -24.97 23.17 32.29
C LYS A 52 -24.96 22.17 33.42
N ASP A 53 -24.82 22.68 34.67
CA ASP A 53 -25.05 21.88 35.86
C ASP A 53 -26.58 21.73 36.15
N VAL A 54 -26.90 20.97 37.17
CA VAL A 54 -28.31 20.71 37.60
C VAL A 54 -29.01 22.01 38.02
N ALA A 55 -28.26 23.01 38.49
CA ALA A 55 -28.78 24.32 38.88
C ALA A 55 -29.00 25.28 37.70
N GLY A 56 -28.56 24.90 36.49
CA GLY A 56 -28.70 25.69 35.29
C GLY A 56 -27.50 26.61 34.97
N ASN A 57 -26.41 26.55 35.72
CA ASN A 57 -25.22 27.35 35.47
C ASN A 57 -24.46 26.81 34.26
N ASN A 58 -23.94 27.70 33.43
CA ASN A 58 -23.14 27.32 32.26
C ASN A 58 -21.76 26.79 32.67
N ALA A 59 -21.27 25.76 31.98
CA ALA A 59 -19.91 25.28 32.15
C ALA A 59 -18.87 26.28 31.66
N THR A 60 -17.71 26.31 32.30
CA THR A 60 -16.51 26.94 31.78
C THR A 60 -15.84 25.99 30.79
N LEU A 61 -15.60 26.44 29.57
CA LEU A 61 -15.10 25.60 28.46
C LEU A 61 -13.57 25.55 28.34
N THR A 62 -12.87 26.22 29.29
CA THR A 62 -11.40 26.23 29.28
C THR A 62 -10.85 24.88 29.70
N HIS A 63 -9.89 24.38 28.90
CA HIS A 63 -9.14 23.15 29.20
C HIS A 63 -7.71 23.26 28.68
N SER A 64 -6.81 22.51 29.29
CA SER A 64 -5.44 22.37 28.81
C SER A 64 -5.39 21.58 27.51
N ALA A 65 -4.33 21.78 26.73
CA ALA A 65 -4.02 20.92 25.59
C ALA A 65 -3.72 19.48 26.06
N VAL A 66 -4.04 18.51 25.22
CA VAL A 66 -3.63 17.12 25.35
C VAL A 66 -2.56 16.85 24.29
N SER A 67 -1.38 16.44 24.75
CA SER A 67 -0.26 16.11 23.86
C SER A 67 -0.60 14.93 22.93
N ALA A 68 0.11 14.81 21.81
CA ALA A 68 -0.06 13.73 20.86
C ALA A 68 0.05 12.35 21.53
N ASN A 69 -0.92 11.49 21.22
CA ASN A 69 -0.91 10.11 21.67
C ASN A 69 -0.42 9.21 20.52
N THR A 70 0.85 8.85 20.58
CA THR A 70 1.54 8.07 19.54
C THR A 70 1.00 6.66 19.33
N SER A 71 0.10 6.19 20.21
CA SER A 71 -0.60 4.91 20.05
C SER A 71 -1.81 5.00 19.10
N TYR A 72 -2.25 6.21 18.77
CA TYR A 72 -3.38 6.46 17.85
C TYR A 72 -2.89 7.23 16.63
N LYS A 73 -2.49 6.49 15.63
CA LYS A 73 -2.06 7.01 14.33
C LYS A 73 -3.10 6.68 13.27
N ALA A 74 -3.11 7.43 12.19
CA ALA A 74 -3.91 7.12 11.02
C ALA A 74 -3.04 7.18 9.77
N ASP A 75 -3.29 6.25 8.89
CA ASP A 75 -2.73 6.22 7.55
C ASP A 75 -3.81 5.73 6.59
N THR A 76 -4.23 6.59 5.70
CA THR A 76 -5.21 6.28 4.65
C THR A 76 -4.60 6.45 3.25
N ALA A 77 -3.27 6.66 3.16
CA ALA A 77 -2.55 6.77 1.91
C ALA A 77 -2.13 5.38 1.42
N ALA A 78 -2.55 5.02 0.22
CA ALA A 78 -2.05 3.79 -0.38
C ALA A 78 -0.58 3.98 -0.82
N PRO A 79 0.29 2.96 -0.65
CA PRO A 79 1.66 3.00 -1.13
C PRO A 79 1.71 3.04 -2.66
N THR A 80 2.88 3.30 -3.22
CA THR A 80 3.10 3.28 -4.66
C THR A 80 3.97 2.08 -5.02
N ALA A 81 3.34 1.04 -5.56
CA ALA A 81 4.08 -0.15 -6.01
C ALA A 81 5.08 0.20 -7.12
N SER A 82 6.29 -0.32 -7.03
CA SER A 82 7.37 -0.08 -7.98
C SER A 82 7.92 -1.38 -8.55
N TRP A 83 8.10 -1.38 -9.85
CA TRP A 83 8.76 -2.41 -10.63
C TRP A 83 10.13 -1.90 -11.10
N SER A 84 11.20 -2.67 -10.92
CA SER A 84 12.55 -2.27 -11.33
C SER A 84 13.11 -3.13 -12.45
N ALA A 85 13.01 -4.46 -12.36
CA ALA A 85 13.62 -5.35 -13.34
C ALA A 85 12.94 -6.71 -13.43
N ALA A 86 13.07 -7.34 -14.60
CA ALA A 86 12.96 -8.77 -14.79
C ALA A 86 14.31 -9.26 -15.35
N THR A 87 14.80 -10.39 -14.85
CA THR A 87 16.15 -10.86 -15.20
C THR A 87 16.10 -12.31 -15.66
N ASP A 88 16.71 -12.55 -16.81
CA ASP A 88 17.04 -13.86 -17.38
C ASP A 88 18.47 -14.24 -16.96
N ASN A 89 18.67 -15.46 -16.45
CA ASN A 89 19.98 -15.95 -16.03
C ASN A 89 20.35 -17.30 -16.65
N VAL A 90 19.62 -17.74 -17.66
CA VAL A 90 19.77 -19.04 -18.34
C VAL A 90 20.13 -18.84 -19.82
N GLY A 91 20.80 -19.84 -20.41
CA GLY A 91 21.12 -19.85 -21.83
C GLY A 91 22.28 -18.95 -22.20
N THR A 92 22.29 -18.52 -23.47
CA THR A 92 23.35 -17.69 -24.06
C THR A 92 22.96 -16.20 -24.10
N VAL A 93 21.69 -15.89 -23.95
CA VAL A 93 21.16 -14.53 -23.91
C VAL A 93 20.63 -14.30 -22.50
N THR A 94 21.43 -13.64 -21.68
CA THR A 94 21.13 -13.39 -20.27
C THR A 94 21.14 -11.89 -19.97
N GLY A 95 20.49 -11.49 -18.87
CA GLY A 95 20.49 -10.12 -18.37
C GLY A 95 19.10 -9.55 -18.16
N ALA A 96 19.01 -8.23 -18.22
CA ALA A 96 17.74 -7.53 -18.01
C ALA A 96 16.80 -7.74 -19.21
N LEU A 97 15.56 -8.09 -18.92
CA LEU A 97 14.48 -8.22 -19.87
C LEU A 97 13.69 -6.93 -19.98
N SER A 98 13.19 -6.65 -21.19
CA SER A 98 12.26 -5.56 -21.48
C SER A 98 10.85 -6.09 -21.71
N SER A 99 9.85 -5.25 -21.50
CA SER A 99 8.47 -5.63 -21.78
C SER A 99 8.28 -5.93 -23.28
N GLY A 100 7.78 -7.12 -23.59
CA GLY A 100 7.61 -7.66 -24.94
C GLY A 100 8.67 -8.66 -25.33
N ASP A 101 9.71 -8.86 -24.53
CA ASP A 101 10.78 -9.81 -24.81
C ASP A 101 10.29 -11.28 -24.71
N THR A 102 11.10 -12.16 -25.29
CA THR A 102 10.99 -13.61 -25.16
C THR A 102 12.20 -14.14 -24.39
N THR A 103 11.98 -15.10 -23.49
CA THR A 103 13.01 -15.69 -22.63
C THR A 103 13.02 -17.22 -22.74
N ASP A 104 14.21 -17.83 -22.72
CA ASP A 104 14.41 -19.29 -22.57
C ASP A 104 14.57 -19.71 -21.10
N ASP A 105 14.58 -18.76 -20.17
CA ASP A 105 14.64 -19.03 -18.72
C ASP A 105 13.27 -19.50 -18.19
N PRO A 106 13.17 -20.74 -17.69
CA PRO A 106 11.92 -21.24 -17.09
C PRO A 106 11.59 -20.60 -15.74
N THR A 107 12.52 -19.80 -15.16
CA THR A 107 12.34 -19.18 -13.86
C THR A 107 13.03 -17.83 -13.78
N ILE A 108 12.34 -16.79 -14.15
CA ILE A 108 12.86 -15.41 -14.12
C ILE A 108 12.76 -14.78 -12.74
N VAL A 109 13.65 -13.85 -12.43
CA VAL A 109 13.59 -13.05 -11.22
C VAL A 109 13.01 -11.68 -11.51
N LEU A 110 11.87 -11.40 -10.87
CA LEU A 110 11.21 -10.11 -10.86
C LEU A 110 11.62 -9.33 -9.60
N SER A 111 11.86 -8.03 -9.71
CA SER A 111 12.29 -7.21 -8.58
C SER A 111 11.81 -5.78 -8.66
N GLY A 112 11.84 -5.09 -7.52
CA GLY A 112 11.48 -3.69 -7.40
C GLY A 112 11.74 -3.14 -6.01
N THR A 113 11.17 -1.96 -5.77
CA THR A 113 11.23 -1.30 -4.45
C THR A 113 9.84 -1.24 -3.83
N ASN A 114 9.81 -1.13 -2.51
CA ASN A 114 8.60 -1.06 -1.70
C ASN A 114 8.79 -0.10 -0.53
N GLU A 115 7.68 0.32 0.07
CA GLU A 115 7.69 1.04 1.33
C GLU A 115 8.15 0.13 2.48
N ALA A 116 8.87 0.69 3.44
CA ALA A 116 9.36 -0.08 4.58
C ALA A 116 8.20 -0.69 5.39
N GLY A 117 8.25 -2.01 5.56
CA GLY A 117 7.23 -2.77 6.29
C GLY A 117 6.00 -3.16 5.46
N SER A 118 5.91 -2.76 4.20
CA SER A 118 4.85 -3.18 3.30
C SER A 118 5.02 -4.63 2.84
N SER A 119 3.97 -5.18 2.23
CA SER A 119 3.98 -6.47 1.54
C SER A 119 3.70 -6.27 0.06
N VAL A 120 4.32 -7.11 -0.78
CA VAL A 120 4.17 -7.04 -2.25
C VAL A 120 3.64 -8.36 -2.77
N LYS A 121 2.62 -8.29 -3.63
CA LYS A 121 2.05 -9.42 -4.34
C LYS A 121 2.25 -9.26 -5.84
N VAL A 122 2.59 -10.37 -6.49
CA VAL A 122 2.83 -10.46 -7.94
C VAL A 122 1.63 -11.10 -8.62
N TYR A 123 1.27 -10.60 -9.78
CA TYR A 123 0.11 -11.03 -10.56
C TYR A 123 0.51 -11.28 -12.02
N ASP A 124 -0.22 -12.16 -12.68
CA ASP A 124 -0.38 -12.21 -14.13
C ASP A 124 -1.76 -11.67 -14.47
N ASN A 125 -1.82 -10.49 -15.07
CA ASN A 125 -3.05 -9.72 -15.19
C ASN A 125 -3.75 -9.53 -13.83
N THR A 126 -4.85 -10.24 -13.62
CA THR A 126 -5.64 -10.23 -12.37
C THR A 126 -5.42 -11.47 -11.51
N THR A 127 -4.68 -12.46 -12.00
CA THR A 127 -4.42 -13.72 -11.29
C THR A 127 -3.23 -13.54 -10.36
N GLU A 128 -3.42 -13.73 -9.06
CA GLU A 128 -2.33 -13.69 -8.07
C GLU A 128 -1.41 -14.89 -8.26
N LEU A 129 -0.11 -14.63 -8.44
CA LEU A 129 0.93 -15.65 -8.53
C LEU A 129 1.55 -15.94 -7.16
N GLY A 130 1.57 -14.97 -6.27
CA GLY A 130 2.07 -15.12 -4.91
C GLY A 130 2.62 -13.84 -4.30
N SER A 131 3.17 -14.00 -3.09
CA SER A 131 3.82 -12.91 -2.35
C SER A 131 5.31 -12.86 -2.67
N ALA A 132 5.83 -11.67 -2.92
CA ALA A 132 7.26 -11.44 -3.09
C ALA A 132 8.00 -11.56 -1.74
N THR A 133 9.29 -11.89 -1.80
CA THR A 133 10.20 -11.78 -0.67
C THR A 133 10.60 -10.32 -0.52
N VAL A 134 10.29 -9.72 0.63
CA VAL A 134 10.62 -8.32 0.94
C VAL A 134 11.82 -8.29 1.89
N THR A 135 12.81 -7.44 1.58
CA THR A 135 13.98 -7.18 2.43
C THR A 135 14.22 -5.68 2.51
N GLY A 136 13.85 -5.09 3.65
CA GLY A 136 13.89 -3.64 3.84
C GLY A 136 12.92 -2.91 2.90
N THR A 137 13.45 -2.19 1.93
CA THR A 137 12.70 -1.44 0.91
C THR A 137 12.84 -2.03 -0.49
N SER A 138 13.21 -3.30 -0.59
CA SER A 138 13.35 -4.02 -1.87
C SER A 138 12.58 -5.32 -1.84
N TRP A 139 12.02 -5.72 -2.96
CA TRP A 139 11.34 -6.99 -3.11
C TRP A 139 11.87 -7.79 -4.30
N SER A 140 11.74 -9.11 -4.21
CA SER A 140 12.03 -10.04 -5.31
C SER A 140 11.02 -11.19 -5.34
N PHE A 141 10.78 -11.72 -6.54
CA PHE A 141 9.88 -12.85 -6.78
C PHE A 141 10.41 -13.72 -7.91
N SER A 142 10.49 -15.02 -7.71
CA SER A 142 10.82 -15.98 -8.78
C SER A 142 9.53 -16.41 -9.47
N ALA A 143 9.38 -16.04 -10.74
CA ALA A 143 8.23 -16.40 -11.54
C ALA A 143 8.57 -17.55 -12.47
N THR A 144 7.74 -18.59 -12.46
CA THR A 144 7.85 -19.69 -13.43
C THR A 144 7.26 -19.25 -14.77
N VAL A 145 8.01 -19.47 -15.85
CA VAL A 145 7.63 -19.13 -17.21
C VAL A 145 7.47 -20.42 -18.01
N ALA A 146 6.26 -20.67 -18.50
CA ALA A 146 5.94 -21.81 -19.32
C ALA A 146 6.17 -21.50 -20.82
N ARG A 147 6.49 -22.54 -21.57
CA ARG A 147 6.65 -22.48 -23.01
C ARG A 147 5.42 -21.93 -23.71
N ALA A 148 5.64 -21.12 -24.76
CA ALA A 148 4.59 -20.56 -25.64
C ALA A 148 3.48 -19.83 -24.87
N THR A 149 3.81 -19.30 -23.70
CA THR A 149 2.88 -18.58 -22.83
C THR A 149 3.34 -17.13 -22.69
N THR A 150 2.42 -16.20 -22.91
CA THR A 150 2.67 -14.78 -22.68
C THR A 150 2.04 -14.37 -21.36
N TYR A 151 2.86 -13.83 -20.50
CA TYR A 151 2.48 -13.29 -19.17
C TYR A 151 2.33 -11.78 -19.24
N GLN A 152 1.53 -11.24 -18.32
CA GLN A 152 1.32 -9.81 -18.12
C GLN A 152 1.58 -9.51 -16.63
N PHE A 153 2.86 -9.55 -16.25
CA PHE A 153 3.25 -9.36 -14.86
C PHE A 153 2.96 -7.95 -14.36
N ASN A 154 2.38 -7.85 -13.20
CA ASN A 154 2.23 -6.59 -12.46
C ASN A 154 2.29 -6.86 -10.96
N VAL A 155 2.43 -5.82 -10.16
CA VAL A 155 2.50 -5.94 -8.71
C VAL A 155 1.57 -4.95 -8.02
N LYS A 156 1.13 -5.34 -6.83
CA LYS A 156 0.44 -4.47 -5.86
C LYS A 156 1.19 -4.51 -4.55
N GLU A 157 1.21 -3.40 -3.88
CA GLU A 157 1.81 -3.22 -2.57
C GLU A 157 0.73 -2.92 -1.54
N THR A 158 0.87 -3.48 -0.33
CA THR A 158 -0.01 -3.19 0.81
C THR A 158 0.85 -2.75 1.99
N ASP A 159 0.58 -1.56 2.53
CA ASP A 159 1.29 -0.98 3.65
C ASP A 159 0.91 -1.64 5.00
N LEU A 160 1.53 -1.15 6.09
CA LEU A 160 1.24 -1.63 7.45
C LEU A 160 -0.16 -1.25 7.95
N ALA A 161 -0.78 -0.23 7.39
CA ALA A 161 -2.13 0.20 7.73
C ALA A 161 -3.21 -0.60 6.99
N GLY A 162 -2.82 -1.36 5.96
CA GLY A 162 -3.71 -2.15 5.13
C GLY A 162 -4.18 -1.46 3.84
N ASN A 163 -3.63 -0.27 3.52
CA ASN A 163 -3.93 0.39 2.26
C ASN A 163 -3.19 -0.32 1.13
N THR A 164 -3.88 -0.58 0.03
CA THR A 164 -3.33 -1.31 -1.11
C THR A 164 -3.23 -0.39 -2.33
N SER A 165 -2.07 -0.40 -2.99
CA SER A 165 -1.80 0.36 -4.20
C SER A 165 -2.68 -0.07 -5.38
N VAL A 166 -2.78 0.79 -6.38
CA VAL A 166 -3.13 0.33 -7.73
C VAL A 166 -2.03 -0.61 -8.25
N ALA A 167 -2.37 -1.49 -9.19
CA ALA A 167 -1.36 -2.32 -9.84
C ALA A 167 -0.41 -1.46 -10.68
N THR A 168 0.86 -1.88 -10.77
CA THR A 168 1.78 -1.32 -11.77
C THR A 168 1.27 -1.57 -13.19
N SER A 169 1.83 -0.88 -14.17
CA SER A 169 1.63 -1.24 -15.58
C SER A 169 2.09 -2.67 -15.84
N ASN A 170 1.42 -3.36 -16.75
CA ASN A 170 1.79 -4.71 -17.12
C ASN A 170 3.16 -4.76 -17.80
N PHE A 171 3.97 -5.73 -17.40
CA PHE A 171 5.21 -6.13 -18.04
C PHE A 171 4.95 -7.41 -18.82
N ALA A 172 4.91 -7.30 -20.15
CA ALA A 172 4.69 -8.46 -21.03
C ALA A 172 5.96 -9.28 -21.17
N LEU A 173 5.85 -10.62 -21.08
CA LEU A 173 6.96 -11.54 -21.31
C LEU A 173 6.43 -12.84 -21.91
N THR A 174 7.13 -13.38 -22.92
CA THR A 174 6.77 -14.65 -23.54
C THR A 174 7.84 -15.71 -23.24
N GLY A 175 7.42 -16.87 -22.76
CA GLY A 175 8.33 -18.01 -22.58
C GLY A 175 8.56 -18.75 -23.88
N ASP A 176 9.83 -19.04 -24.22
CA ASP A 176 10.23 -19.96 -25.28
C ASP A 176 11.39 -20.83 -24.76
N THR A 177 11.04 -21.87 -24.04
CA THR A 177 11.99 -22.78 -23.38
C THR A 177 12.43 -23.92 -24.29
N ASP A 178 12.14 -23.86 -25.60
CA ASP A 178 12.49 -24.91 -26.54
C ASP A 178 13.79 -24.62 -27.30
N SER A 179 14.58 -25.65 -27.49
CA SER A 179 15.69 -25.61 -28.44
C SER A 179 15.17 -25.75 -29.87
N PRO A 180 15.70 -24.97 -30.84
CA PRO A 180 15.33 -25.12 -32.25
C PRO A 180 15.73 -26.50 -32.77
N THR A 181 14.88 -27.08 -33.62
CA THR A 181 15.14 -28.37 -34.26
C THR A 181 15.42 -28.19 -35.74
N VAL A 182 16.46 -28.82 -36.24
CA VAL A 182 16.72 -28.90 -37.70
C VAL A 182 15.99 -30.12 -38.23
N SER A 183 14.94 -29.90 -39.03
CA SER A 183 14.11 -30.98 -39.59
C SER A 183 14.59 -31.52 -40.93
N SER A 184 15.39 -30.74 -41.70
CA SER A 184 15.99 -31.21 -42.96
C SER A 184 17.25 -30.42 -43.32
N VAL A 185 18.20 -31.07 -43.95
CA VAL A 185 19.36 -30.48 -44.61
C VAL A 185 19.31 -30.92 -46.08
N VAL A 186 19.26 -29.96 -46.99
CA VAL A 186 19.29 -30.25 -48.44
C VAL A 186 20.62 -29.76 -49.01
N ILE A 187 21.33 -30.64 -49.72
CA ILE A 187 22.53 -30.28 -50.51
C ILE A 187 22.05 -29.99 -51.94
N THR A 188 22.18 -28.74 -52.36
CA THR A 188 21.97 -28.34 -53.77
C THR A 188 23.32 -28.28 -54.45
N SER A 189 23.50 -29.06 -55.52
CA SER A 189 24.66 -29.03 -56.42
C SER A 189 24.53 -27.93 -57.46
#